data_3a0006b2b80349f43fa273091a230199
#
_entry.id   3a0006b2b80349f43fa273091a230199
#
_cell.length_a   1.000
_cell.length_b   1.000
_cell.length_c   1.000
_cell.angle_alpha   90.00
_cell.angle_beta   90.00
_cell.angle_gamma   90.00
#
_symmetry.space_group_name_H-M   'P 1'
#
loop_
_entity.id
_entity.type
_entity.pdbx_description
1 polymer ?
#
loop_
_entity_poly.entity_id
_entity_poly.type
_entity_poly.pdbx_seq_one_letter_code
_entity_poly.pdbx_strand_id
1 'polypeptide(L)'
;VSHFVKQALLNIAKDTGVKVKTPGSREEWAALAQKLGIKTIHIAERDTQVSNTPKKVGEFVNTWSIDGFISEGGQPSEMGWGSHEKHFPKDGARHKFGCGAAIYLNRPGLTTRVRTWTPIEGPFHGFIVTHNEAISIADYYTVGKGRSPAYRPTVHYAYHPCDAAILSMHEIVGKNFHEQKKKRLMVEEVVSGIDELGVLLMGHKKGAYWYGSQLSIKEARKLAPYNNATSLQVTAPTLSGIIWALENPNRGIVEADEMDFARNLEVCMPYLGPVVGVYSDWTPLVNREQLFPEDLDRDDPWQFKNFRVV
;
A
#
# COMPACT_ATOMS: atom_id res chain seq x y z
N VAL A 1 1.92 -4.41 6.45
CA VAL A 1 2.62 -4.12 5.17
C VAL A 1 4.12 -3.95 5.38
N SER A 2 4.62 -3.22 6.39
CA SER A 2 6.05 -3.06 6.67
C SER A 2 6.81 -4.39 6.77
N HIS A 3 6.23 -5.38 7.43
CA HIS A 3 6.81 -6.73 7.56
C HIS A 3 6.78 -7.52 6.24
N PHE A 4 5.77 -7.28 5.39
CA PHE A 4 5.73 -7.86 4.05
C PHE A 4 6.85 -7.33 3.16
N VAL A 5 7.23 -6.05 3.28
CA VAL A 5 8.39 -5.50 2.55
C VAL A 5 9.67 -6.24 2.94
N LYS A 6 9.91 -6.49 4.24
CA LYS A 6 11.09 -7.24 4.70
C LYS A 6 11.11 -8.65 4.14
N GLN A 7 10.00 -9.37 4.21
CA GLN A 7 9.91 -10.72 3.66
C GLN A 7 10.08 -10.74 2.14
N ALA A 8 9.47 -9.79 1.42
CA ALA A 8 9.62 -9.66 -0.02
C ALA A 8 11.08 -9.42 -0.43
N LEU A 9 11.81 -8.56 0.28
CA LEU A 9 13.24 -8.33 0.04
C LEU A 9 14.08 -9.60 0.20
N LEU A 10 13.81 -10.41 1.24
CA LEU A 10 14.49 -11.68 1.45
C LEU A 10 14.18 -12.70 0.33
N ASN A 11 12.91 -12.75 -0.10
CA ASN A 11 12.49 -13.61 -1.21
C ASN A 11 13.20 -13.19 -2.51
N ILE A 12 13.18 -11.91 -2.86
CA ILE A 12 13.88 -11.38 -4.04
C ILE A 12 15.39 -11.65 -3.97
N ALA A 13 16.02 -11.45 -2.80
CA ALA A 13 17.45 -11.74 -2.62
C ALA A 13 17.76 -13.20 -2.91
N LYS A 14 16.99 -14.12 -2.34
CA LYS A 14 17.10 -15.57 -2.57
C LYS A 14 16.95 -15.89 -4.06
N ASP A 15 15.89 -15.42 -4.69
CA ASP A 15 15.50 -15.75 -6.07
C ASP A 15 16.39 -15.10 -7.14
N THR A 16 17.14 -14.06 -6.77
CA THR A 16 18.13 -13.39 -7.64
C THR A 16 19.58 -13.81 -7.33
N GLY A 17 19.78 -14.76 -6.40
CA GLY A 17 21.09 -15.27 -6.02
C GLY A 17 21.92 -14.30 -5.17
N VAL A 18 21.33 -13.27 -4.61
CA VAL A 18 22.00 -12.34 -3.70
C VAL A 18 22.12 -12.98 -2.33
N LYS A 19 23.34 -13.42 -2.00
CA LYS A 19 23.62 -13.95 -0.66
C LYS A 19 23.51 -12.83 0.38
N VAL A 20 22.64 -13.03 1.36
CA VAL A 20 22.42 -12.11 2.48
C VAL A 20 22.08 -12.91 3.74
N LYS A 21 22.64 -12.47 4.88
CA LYS A 21 22.12 -12.84 6.19
C LYS A 21 20.92 -11.93 6.45
N THR A 22 19.91 -12.41 7.17
CA THR A 22 18.78 -11.57 7.58
C THR A 22 19.28 -10.29 8.25
N PRO A 23 18.99 -9.11 7.70
CA PRO A 23 19.42 -7.85 8.27
C PRO A 23 18.93 -7.66 9.71
N GLY A 24 19.79 -7.13 10.57
CA GLY A 24 19.51 -6.88 11.98
C GLY A 24 19.31 -5.41 12.33
N SER A 25 19.59 -4.51 11.39
CA SER A 25 19.44 -3.06 11.59
C SER A 25 18.74 -2.39 10.40
N ARG A 26 18.24 -1.19 10.63
CA ARG A 26 17.63 -0.33 9.61
C ARG A 26 18.59 -0.10 8.44
N GLU A 27 19.87 0.16 8.73
CA GLU A 27 20.91 0.43 7.74
C GLU A 27 21.16 -0.80 6.85
N GLU A 28 21.18 -1.98 7.44
CA GLU A 28 21.35 -3.25 6.70
C GLU A 28 20.14 -3.53 5.79
N TRP A 29 18.92 -3.26 6.26
CA TRP A 29 17.70 -3.38 5.45
C TRP A 29 17.69 -2.39 4.28
N ALA A 30 18.04 -1.12 4.53
CA ALA A 30 18.14 -0.10 3.49
C ALA A 30 19.23 -0.46 2.46
N ALA A 31 20.39 -0.93 2.90
CA ALA A 31 21.47 -1.40 2.02
C ALA A 31 21.03 -2.62 1.18
N LEU A 32 20.25 -3.54 1.74
CA LEU A 32 19.68 -4.66 0.98
C LEU A 32 18.74 -4.19 -0.11
N ALA A 33 17.79 -3.31 0.22
CA ALA A 33 16.85 -2.74 -0.76
C ALA A 33 17.57 -2.01 -1.90
N GLN A 34 18.59 -1.21 -1.57
CA GLN A 34 19.46 -0.55 -2.54
C GLN A 34 20.21 -1.56 -3.43
N LYS A 35 20.83 -2.58 -2.82
CA LYS A 35 21.58 -3.63 -3.53
C LYS A 35 20.69 -4.44 -4.49
N LEU A 36 19.44 -4.67 -4.13
CA LEU A 36 18.46 -5.33 -4.99
C LEU A 36 17.93 -4.43 -6.10
N GLY A 37 18.18 -3.11 -6.04
CA GLY A 37 17.73 -2.14 -7.04
C GLY A 37 16.25 -1.78 -6.91
N ILE A 38 15.67 -1.88 -5.70
CA ILE A 38 14.28 -1.49 -5.49
C ILE A 38 14.14 0.02 -5.72
N LYS A 39 13.28 0.41 -6.65
CA LYS A 39 12.99 1.82 -6.97
C LYS A 39 11.66 2.27 -6.39
N THR A 40 10.62 1.48 -6.57
CA THR A 40 9.26 1.84 -6.16
C THR A 40 8.62 0.69 -5.38
N ILE A 41 7.91 1.02 -4.32
CA ILE A 41 7.10 0.11 -3.52
C ILE A 41 5.68 0.65 -3.48
N HIS A 42 4.71 -0.11 -3.95
CA HIS A 42 3.31 0.16 -3.69
C HIS A 42 2.82 -0.70 -2.52
N ILE A 43 2.01 -0.11 -1.67
CA ILE A 43 1.07 -0.88 -0.87
C ILE A 43 -0.10 -1.11 -1.83
N ALA A 44 -0.08 -2.28 -2.49
CA ALA A 44 -0.98 -2.59 -3.60
C ALA A 44 -2.12 -3.46 -3.09
N GLU A 45 -3.32 -2.87 -3.10
CA GLU A 45 -4.51 -3.48 -2.50
C GLU A 45 -5.70 -3.41 -3.45
N ARG A 46 -6.39 -4.54 -3.61
CA ARG A 46 -7.64 -4.66 -4.37
C ARG A 46 -8.67 -5.43 -3.57
N ASP A 47 -9.69 -4.71 -3.09
CA ASP A 47 -10.86 -5.31 -2.44
C ASP A 47 -11.96 -5.59 -3.49
N THR A 48 -12.29 -6.85 -3.69
CA THR A 48 -13.35 -7.31 -4.59
C THR A 48 -14.60 -7.79 -3.85
N GLN A 49 -14.75 -7.49 -2.56
CA GLN A 49 -15.88 -7.93 -1.76
C GLN A 49 -17.20 -7.32 -2.23
N VAL A 50 -18.21 -8.15 -2.37
CA VAL A 50 -19.53 -7.78 -2.89
C VAL A 50 -20.59 -7.94 -1.81
N SER A 51 -21.40 -6.88 -1.62
CA SER A 51 -22.56 -6.88 -0.76
C SER A 51 -23.83 -7.26 -1.51
N ASN A 52 -24.72 -8.03 -0.87
CA ASN A 52 -26.08 -8.26 -1.37
C ASN A 52 -27.02 -7.06 -1.12
N THR A 53 -26.55 -6.05 -0.41
CA THR A 53 -27.29 -4.82 -0.11
C THR A 53 -26.66 -3.65 -0.89
N PRO A 54 -27.29 -3.17 -1.98
CA PRO A 54 -26.77 -2.08 -2.78
C PRO A 54 -26.57 -0.81 -1.97
N LYS A 55 -25.54 -0.03 -2.31
CA LYS A 55 -25.34 1.31 -1.77
C LYS A 55 -26.49 2.23 -2.20
N LYS A 56 -27.03 3.01 -1.25
CA LYS A 56 -28.08 3.99 -1.48
C LYS A 56 -27.52 5.42 -1.57
N VAL A 57 -28.21 6.31 -2.25
CA VAL A 57 -27.89 7.75 -2.26
C VAL A 57 -27.90 8.31 -0.83
N GLY A 58 -26.92 9.12 -0.48
CA GLY A 58 -26.77 9.69 0.87
C GLY A 58 -26.18 8.73 1.90
N GLU A 59 -25.65 7.60 1.45
CA GLU A 59 -25.00 6.59 2.30
C GLU A 59 -23.53 6.43 1.87
N PHE A 60 -22.61 6.42 2.83
CA PHE A 60 -21.23 5.98 2.61
C PHE A 60 -21.11 4.53 3.07
N VAL A 61 -20.60 3.67 2.19
CA VAL A 61 -20.47 2.23 2.44
C VAL A 61 -19.00 1.84 2.28
N ASN A 62 -18.47 1.03 3.20
CA ASN A 62 -17.10 0.53 3.13
C ASN A 62 -16.98 -0.82 3.86
N THR A 63 -15.87 -1.54 3.63
CA THR A 63 -15.51 -2.80 4.29
C THR A 63 -14.71 -2.62 5.58
N TRP A 64 -14.19 -1.42 5.84
CA TRP A 64 -13.47 -1.04 7.06
C TRP A 64 -13.88 0.37 7.50
N SER A 65 -13.25 0.95 8.50
CA SER A 65 -13.60 2.24 9.09
C SER A 65 -13.96 3.31 8.06
N ILE A 66 -15.21 3.76 8.07
CA ILE A 66 -15.68 4.79 7.13
C ILE A 66 -15.09 6.15 7.47
N ASP A 67 -15.08 6.52 8.75
CA ASP A 67 -14.50 7.78 9.21
C ASP A 67 -12.99 7.84 8.94
N GLY A 68 -12.29 6.73 9.19
CA GLY A 68 -10.88 6.59 8.84
C GLY A 68 -10.66 6.78 7.34
N PHE A 69 -11.42 6.09 6.51
CA PHE A 69 -11.27 6.17 5.05
C PHE A 69 -11.58 7.57 4.49
N ILE A 70 -12.63 8.24 4.97
CA ILE A 70 -12.94 9.62 4.57
C ILE A 70 -11.82 10.57 5.01
N SER A 71 -11.31 10.40 6.23
CA SER A 71 -10.21 11.22 6.76
C SER A 71 -8.92 11.03 5.94
N GLU A 72 -8.52 9.79 5.68
CA GLU A 72 -7.31 9.50 4.90
C GLU A 72 -7.45 9.93 3.44
N GLY A 73 -8.59 9.68 2.84
CA GLY A 73 -8.86 10.02 1.45
C GLY A 73 -9.14 11.48 1.19
N GLY A 74 -9.61 12.23 2.19
CA GLY A 74 -9.85 13.68 2.11
C GLY A 74 -8.59 14.52 2.28
N GLN A 75 -7.52 13.95 2.84
CA GLN A 75 -6.22 14.62 2.99
C GLN A 75 -5.48 14.72 1.65
N PRO A 76 -4.49 15.64 1.55
CA PRO A 76 -3.58 15.65 0.41
C PRO A 76 -2.91 14.27 0.22
N SER A 77 -2.86 13.77 -1.00
CA SER A 77 -2.16 12.51 -1.29
C SER A 77 -0.70 12.60 -0.86
N GLU A 78 -0.26 11.77 0.05
CA GLU A 78 1.09 11.80 0.60
C GLU A 78 1.85 10.51 0.26
N MET A 79 3.16 10.65 0.02
CA MET A 79 4.00 9.53 -0.37
C MET A 79 5.46 9.74 0.03
N GLY A 80 6.19 8.65 0.22
CA GLY A 80 7.64 8.66 0.26
C GLY A 80 8.20 8.96 -1.13
N TRP A 81 9.17 9.89 -1.22
CA TRP A 81 9.75 10.34 -2.48
C TRP A 81 11.14 9.75 -2.70
N GLY A 82 11.26 8.93 -3.73
CA GLY A 82 12.46 8.18 -4.07
C GLY A 82 13.61 9.04 -4.61
N SER A 83 14.83 8.60 -4.35
CA SER A 83 16.04 9.28 -4.85
C SER A 83 16.26 9.11 -6.35
N HIS A 84 15.59 8.16 -6.99
CA HIS A 84 15.64 7.91 -8.45
C HIS A 84 14.69 8.80 -9.24
N GLU A 85 13.76 9.50 -8.58
CA GLU A 85 12.74 10.31 -9.23
C GLU A 85 13.34 11.57 -9.89
N LYS A 86 13.08 11.72 -11.18
CA LYS A 86 13.56 12.84 -12.00
C LYS A 86 12.51 13.93 -12.21
N HIS A 87 11.22 13.60 -12.04
CA HIS A 87 10.09 14.44 -12.41
C HIS A 87 9.25 14.81 -11.21
N PHE A 88 9.61 15.87 -10.49
CA PHE A 88 8.80 16.34 -9.36
C PHE A 88 7.43 16.81 -9.85
N PRO A 89 6.30 16.35 -9.23
CA PRO A 89 4.96 16.70 -9.68
C PRO A 89 4.70 18.20 -9.62
N LYS A 90 4.03 18.77 -10.63
CA LYS A 90 3.70 20.20 -10.68
C LYS A 90 2.80 20.65 -9.51
N ASP A 91 1.94 19.75 -9.04
CA ASP A 91 1.07 19.93 -7.88
C ASP A 91 1.67 19.31 -6.59
N GLY A 92 2.95 18.93 -6.63
CA GLY A 92 3.67 18.40 -5.47
C GLY A 92 4.23 19.49 -4.58
N ALA A 93 4.29 19.19 -3.28
CA ALA A 93 4.94 20.04 -2.29
C ALA A 93 5.73 19.20 -1.27
N ARG A 94 6.64 19.83 -0.54
CA ARG A 94 7.46 19.21 0.50
C ARG A 94 7.12 19.78 1.86
N HIS A 95 7.09 18.94 2.87
CA HIS A 95 6.98 19.40 4.25
C HIS A 95 8.21 20.23 4.67
N LYS A 96 7.99 21.21 5.53
CA LYS A 96 9.06 22.05 6.08
C LYS A 96 9.77 21.38 7.27
N PHE A 97 9.21 20.31 7.82
CA PHE A 97 9.66 19.56 8.99
C PHE A 97 9.57 18.05 8.75
N GLY A 98 9.94 17.24 9.74
CA GLY A 98 9.91 15.78 9.69
C GLY A 98 11.18 15.15 9.10
N CYS A 99 11.09 13.88 8.72
CA CYS A 99 12.24 13.08 8.24
C CYS A 99 12.75 13.50 6.85
N GLY A 100 12.01 14.33 6.11
CA GLY A 100 12.35 14.75 4.75
C GLY A 100 12.15 13.68 3.68
N ALA A 101 11.54 12.54 4.02
CA ALA A 101 11.28 11.46 3.08
C ALA A 101 10.01 11.67 2.24
N ALA A 102 9.04 12.41 2.76
CA ALA A 102 7.74 12.58 2.13
C ALA A 102 7.61 13.81 1.25
N ILE A 103 6.74 13.66 0.25
CA ILE A 103 6.07 14.75 -0.47
C ILE A 103 4.56 14.58 -0.35
N TYR A 104 3.81 15.63 -0.65
CA TYR A 104 2.37 15.55 -0.82
C TYR A 104 1.92 16.25 -2.10
N LEU A 105 0.79 15.81 -2.64
CA LEU A 105 0.13 16.45 -3.78
C LEU A 105 -0.99 17.36 -3.27
N ASN A 106 -1.15 18.55 -3.85
CA ASN A 106 -2.22 19.49 -3.52
C ASN A 106 -3.57 19.01 -4.07
N ARG A 107 -3.92 17.76 -3.78
CA ARG A 107 -5.21 17.15 -4.15
C ARG A 107 -5.54 15.98 -3.23
N PRO A 108 -6.83 15.70 -2.96
CA PRO A 108 -7.26 14.63 -2.08
C PRO A 108 -6.90 13.24 -2.61
N GLY A 109 -6.65 12.31 -1.71
CA GLY A 109 -6.38 10.90 -2.03
C GLY A 109 -7.50 10.25 -2.85
N LEU A 110 -8.78 10.52 -2.51
CA LEU A 110 -9.95 10.00 -3.23
C LEU A 110 -10.07 10.48 -4.68
N THR A 111 -9.27 11.44 -5.12
CA THR A 111 -9.23 11.93 -6.51
C THR A 111 -7.88 11.71 -7.18
N THR A 112 -6.93 11.10 -6.51
CA THR A 112 -5.59 10.84 -7.01
C THR A 112 -5.40 9.35 -7.30
N ARG A 113 -5.23 9.00 -8.58
CA ARG A 113 -5.12 7.60 -9.01
C ARG A 113 -3.74 7.30 -9.58
N VAL A 114 -3.33 6.06 -9.38
CA VAL A 114 -2.09 5.49 -9.95
C VAL A 114 -2.37 4.11 -10.53
N ARG A 115 -1.57 3.71 -11.50
CA ARG A 115 -1.53 2.36 -12.05
C ARG A 115 -0.78 1.46 -11.08
N THR A 116 -1.33 0.28 -10.87
CA THR A 116 -0.72 -0.75 -10.03
C THR A 116 -1.09 -2.13 -10.53
N TRP A 117 -0.68 -3.16 -9.80
CA TRP A 117 -0.90 -4.56 -10.17
C TRP A 117 -1.02 -5.45 -8.94
N THR A 118 -1.94 -6.40 -8.97
CA THR A 118 -2.01 -7.52 -8.02
C THR A 118 -2.19 -8.85 -8.77
N PRO A 119 -1.89 -10.00 -8.15
CA PRO A 119 -1.88 -11.28 -8.86
C PRO A 119 -3.21 -11.72 -9.47
N ILE A 120 -4.34 -11.48 -8.79
CA ILE A 120 -5.66 -11.93 -9.25
C ILE A 120 -6.29 -10.89 -10.19
N GLU A 121 -6.25 -9.61 -9.83
CA GLU A 121 -6.85 -8.54 -10.62
C GLU A 121 -6.03 -8.22 -11.88
N GLY A 122 -4.69 -8.37 -11.83
CA GLY A 122 -3.80 -7.85 -12.86
C GLY A 122 -3.59 -6.34 -12.75
N PRO A 123 -3.41 -5.61 -13.87
CA PRO A 123 -3.26 -4.15 -13.86
C PRO A 123 -4.57 -3.42 -13.55
N PHE A 124 -4.55 -2.45 -12.64
CA PHE A 124 -5.71 -1.60 -12.33
C PHE A 124 -5.29 -0.20 -11.85
N HIS A 125 -6.28 0.67 -11.62
CA HIS A 125 -6.07 1.99 -11.01
C HIS A 125 -6.38 1.92 -9.50
N GLY A 126 -5.36 2.16 -8.66
CA GLY A 126 -5.53 2.38 -7.24
C GLY A 126 -5.53 3.86 -6.88
N PHE A 127 -6.06 4.19 -5.70
CA PHE A 127 -6.04 5.55 -5.14
C PHE A 127 -4.84 5.71 -4.20
N ILE A 128 -4.21 6.90 -4.24
CA ILE A 128 -3.19 7.28 -3.26
C ILE A 128 -3.89 7.88 -2.05
N VAL A 129 -4.43 7.04 -1.19
CA VAL A 129 -4.89 7.50 0.12
C VAL A 129 -3.68 7.81 1.00
N THR A 130 -3.79 8.83 1.86
CA THR A 130 -2.71 9.16 2.79
C THR A 130 -2.63 8.11 3.89
N HIS A 131 -1.46 7.52 4.02
CA HIS A 131 -1.21 6.48 5.00
C HIS A 131 0.23 6.55 5.52
N ASN A 132 0.42 6.45 6.84
CA ASN A 132 1.73 6.65 7.48
C ASN A 132 2.81 5.70 6.98
N GLU A 133 2.44 4.47 6.63
CA GLU A 133 3.39 3.47 6.13
C GLU A 133 4.10 3.89 4.84
N ALA A 134 3.45 4.68 4.00
CA ALA A 134 4.11 5.21 2.80
C ALA A 134 5.33 6.07 3.15
N ILE A 135 5.27 6.77 4.28
CA ILE A 135 6.36 7.64 4.76
C ILE A 135 7.37 6.83 5.56
N SER A 136 6.89 6.03 6.54
CA SER A 136 7.77 5.28 7.44
C SER A 136 8.60 4.24 6.68
N ILE A 137 8.01 3.52 5.73
CA ILE A 137 8.74 2.57 4.86
C ILE A 137 9.80 3.32 4.04
N ALA A 138 9.44 4.45 3.38
CA ALA A 138 10.41 5.21 2.59
C ALA A 138 11.57 5.73 3.44
N ASP A 139 11.27 6.24 4.64
CA ASP A 139 12.27 6.70 5.58
C ASP A 139 13.14 5.55 6.10
N TYR A 140 12.53 4.43 6.49
CA TYR A 140 13.22 3.24 7.00
C TYR A 140 14.24 2.68 5.99
N TYR A 141 13.90 2.63 4.71
CA TYR A 141 14.79 2.13 3.65
C TYR A 141 15.70 3.21 3.04
N THR A 142 15.92 4.33 3.74
CA THR A 142 16.79 5.41 3.27
C THR A 142 18.27 5.13 3.61
N VAL A 143 19.15 5.20 2.61
CA VAL A 143 20.61 5.24 2.80
C VAL A 143 21.07 6.70 2.69
N GLY A 144 21.59 7.24 3.77
CA GLY A 144 21.91 8.66 3.91
C GLY A 144 20.86 9.43 4.71
N LYS A 145 20.81 10.75 4.57
CA LYS A 145 19.93 11.63 5.36
C LYS A 145 19.29 12.72 4.49
N GLY A 146 18.20 13.27 4.99
CA GLY A 146 17.57 14.48 4.46
C GLY A 146 16.85 14.28 3.13
N ARG A 147 16.80 15.34 2.33
CA ARG A 147 15.97 15.40 1.10
C ARG A 147 16.64 14.80 -0.13
N SER A 148 17.94 14.62 -0.11
CA SER A 148 18.73 14.07 -1.23
C SER A 148 19.64 12.95 -0.72
N PRO A 149 19.06 11.83 -0.25
CA PRO A 149 19.83 10.69 0.22
C PRO A 149 20.51 9.96 -0.95
N ALA A 150 21.50 9.13 -0.65
CA ALA A 150 22.14 8.26 -1.65
C ALA A 150 21.15 7.24 -2.24
N TYR A 151 20.17 6.79 -1.43
CA TYR A 151 19.10 5.91 -1.86
C TYR A 151 17.86 6.09 -0.98
N ARG A 152 16.71 6.06 -1.62
CA ARG A 152 15.37 5.93 -1.04
C ARG A 152 14.42 5.40 -2.11
N PRO A 153 13.56 4.42 -1.84
CA PRO A 153 12.48 4.06 -2.76
C PRO A 153 11.35 5.10 -2.75
N THR A 154 10.62 5.24 -3.85
CA THR A 154 9.29 5.86 -3.85
C THR A 154 8.33 4.87 -3.21
N VAL A 155 7.51 5.32 -2.26
CA VAL A 155 6.53 4.47 -1.56
C VAL A 155 5.19 5.16 -1.49
N HIS A 156 4.12 4.49 -1.91
CA HIS A 156 2.76 5.01 -1.75
C HIS A 156 1.72 3.90 -1.74
N TYR A 157 0.54 4.22 -1.25
CA TYR A 157 -0.64 3.40 -1.42
C TYR A 157 -1.09 3.37 -2.90
N ALA A 158 -1.66 2.24 -3.29
CA ALA A 158 -2.37 2.06 -4.54
C ALA A 158 -3.56 1.14 -4.25
N TYR A 159 -4.57 1.70 -3.61
CA TYR A 159 -5.72 1.00 -3.07
C TYR A 159 -6.95 1.16 -3.95
N HIS A 160 -7.54 0.06 -4.36
CA HIS A 160 -8.86 0.05 -4.98
C HIS A 160 -9.85 -0.65 -4.03
N PRO A 161 -10.66 0.13 -3.30
CA PRO A 161 -11.66 -0.43 -2.39
C PRO A 161 -12.78 -1.16 -3.17
N CYS A 162 -13.67 -1.82 -2.44
CA CYS A 162 -14.81 -2.51 -3.03
C CYS A 162 -15.73 -1.54 -3.82
N ASP A 163 -16.47 -2.07 -4.79
CA ASP A 163 -17.27 -1.24 -5.71
C ASP A 163 -18.29 -0.34 -5.00
N ALA A 164 -18.88 -0.83 -3.89
CA ALA A 164 -19.81 -0.02 -3.08
C ALA A 164 -19.11 1.20 -2.43
N ALA A 165 -17.84 1.04 -2.03
CA ALA A 165 -17.02 2.14 -1.52
C ALA A 165 -16.62 3.10 -2.64
N ILE A 166 -16.29 2.61 -3.84
CA ILE A 166 -16.03 3.47 -5.02
C ILE A 166 -17.23 4.36 -5.32
N LEU A 167 -18.46 3.82 -5.33
CA LEU A 167 -19.66 4.62 -5.53
C LEU A 167 -19.86 5.66 -4.40
N SER A 168 -19.48 5.31 -3.18
CA SER A 168 -19.53 6.23 -2.02
C SER A 168 -18.51 7.37 -2.14
N MET A 169 -17.31 7.04 -2.63
CA MET A 169 -16.26 8.02 -2.93
C MET A 169 -16.70 9.00 -4.04
N HIS A 170 -17.28 8.50 -5.12
CA HIS A 170 -17.78 9.37 -6.20
C HIS A 170 -18.86 10.31 -5.68
N GLU A 171 -19.74 9.86 -4.79
CA GLU A 171 -20.78 10.72 -4.21
C GLU A 171 -20.18 11.80 -3.31
N ILE A 172 -19.25 11.49 -2.40
CA ILE A 172 -18.66 12.51 -1.51
C ILE A 172 -17.82 13.52 -2.30
N VAL A 173 -17.08 13.08 -3.31
CA VAL A 173 -16.31 13.96 -4.20
C VAL A 173 -17.25 14.87 -5.00
N GLY A 174 -18.35 14.32 -5.56
CA GLY A 174 -19.38 15.09 -6.26
C GLY A 174 -20.10 16.10 -5.38
N LYS A 175 -20.11 15.91 -4.06
CA LYS A 175 -20.62 16.84 -3.05
C LYS A 175 -19.56 17.77 -2.47
N ASN A 176 -18.40 17.91 -3.11
CA ASN A 176 -17.28 18.72 -2.62
C ASN A 176 -16.89 18.36 -1.17
N PHE A 177 -16.80 17.07 -0.87
CA PHE A 177 -16.45 16.50 0.43
C PHE A 177 -17.44 16.78 1.57
N HIS A 178 -18.71 17.15 1.23
CA HIS A 178 -19.79 17.08 2.21
C HIS A 178 -20.19 15.61 2.43
N GLU A 179 -19.99 15.13 3.63
CA GLU A 179 -20.23 13.72 3.99
C GLU A 179 -21.68 13.28 3.80
N GLN A 180 -21.87 12.02 3.47
CA GLN A 180 -23.17 11.36 3.46
C GLN A 180 -23.73 11.28 4.89
N LYS A 181 -25.04 11.45 5.03
CA LYS A 181 -25.72 11.41 6.34
C LYS A 181 -25.71 10.04 6.99
N LYS A 182 -25.62 8.98 6.19
CA LYS A 182 -25.60 7.59 6.65
C LYS A 182 -24.24 6.97 6.37
N LYS A 183 -23.76 6.17 7.31
CA LYS A 183 -22.53 5.39 7.22
C LYS A 183 -22.90 3.93 7.48
N ARG A 184 -22.49 3.02 6.58
CA ARG A 184 -22.74 1.59 6.71
C ARG A 184 -21.47 0.79 6.47
N LEU A 185 -20.97 0.21 7.55
CA LEU A 185 -19.89 -0.77 7.46
C LEU A 185 -20.47 -2.09 6.95
N MET A 186 -19.89 -2.62 5.87
CA MET A 186 -20.29 -3.91 5.32
C MET A 186 -19.67 -5.05 6.14
N VAL A 187 -20.52 -5.86 6.73
CA VAL A 187 -20.12 -7.04 7.54
C VAL A 187 -20.88 -8.27 7.06
N GLU A 188 -22.09 -8.49 7.56
CA GLU A 188 -22.88 -9.71 7.30
C GLU A 188 -23.41 -9.79 5.86
N GLU A 189 -23.67 -8.65 5.23
CA GLU A 189 -24.18 -8.54 3.86
C GLU A 189 -23.12 -8.82 2.79
N VAL A 190 -21.85 -8.97 3.13
CA VAL A 190 -20.82 -9.37 2.16
C VAL A 190 -21.02 -10.85 1.82
N VAL A 191 -21.25 -11.15 0.54
CA VAL A 191 -21.60 -12.51 0.08
C VAL A 191 -20.47 -13.20 -0.70
N SER A 192 -19.53 -12.45 -1.23
CA SER A 192 -18.39 -12.97 -2.01
C SER A 192 -17.24 -11.97 -2.04
N GLY A 193 -16.12 -12.38 -2.61
CA GLY A 193 -14.96 -11.54 -2.85
C GLY A 193 -13.76 -11.89 -2.01
N ILE A 194 -12.66 -11.27 -2.37
CA ILE A 194 -11.33 -11.42 -1.79
C ILE A 194 -10.77 -10.02 -1.59
N ASP A 195 -10.00 -9.83 -0.54
CA ASP A 195 -9.11 -8.68 -0.43
C ASP A 195 -7.66 -9.11 -0.66
N GLU A 196 -7.07 -8.61 -1.76
CA GLU A 196 -5.65 -8.76 -2.06
C GLU A 196 -4.90 -7.59 -1.44
N LEU A 197 -4.32 -7.77 -0.26
CA LEU A 197 -3.52 -6.75 0.43
C LEU A 197 -2.06 -7.17 0.48
N GLY A 198 -1.20 -6.44 -0.19
CA GLY A 198 0.23 -6.75 -0.25
C GLY A 198 1.12 -5.58 -0.59
N VAL A 199 2.38 -5.89 -0.83
CA VAL A 199 3.39 -4.93 -1.27
C VAL A 199 3.93 -5.33 -2.65
N LEU A 200 3.99 -4.38 -3.57
CA LEU A 200 4.53 -4.56 -4.91
C LEU A 200 5.88 -3.83 -4.98
N LEU A 201 6.98 -4.61 -4.99
CA LEU A 201 8.34 -4.11 -5.07
C LEU A 201 8.80 -4.11 -6.54
N MET A 202 9.27 -2.98 -7.03
CA MET A 202 9.59 -2.77 -8.44
C MET A 202 11.00 -2.19 -8.64
N GLY A 203 11.61 -2.49 -9.80
CA GLY A 203 12.93 -1.98 -10.18
C GLY A 203 14.07 -3.00 -10.06
N HIS A 204 13.86 -4.11 -9.38
CA HIS A 204 14.85 -5.18 -9.24
C HIS A 204 15.01 -5.99 -10.53
N LYS A 205 16.06 -6.85 -10.57
CA LYS A 205 16.47 -7.61 -11.76
C LYS A 205 15.35 -8.45 -12.42
N LYS A 206 14.32 -8.86 -11.66
CA LYS A 206 13.17 -9.65 -12.17
C LYS A 206 11.91 -8.78 -12.40
N GLY A 207 12.04 -7.45 -12.48
CA GLY A 207 10.94 -6.52 -12.79
C GLY A 207 10.12 -6.12 -11.57
N ALA A 208 8.98 -6.76 -11.34
CA ALA A 208 8.09 -6.51 -10.22
C ALA A 208 7.83 -7.79 -9.42
N TYR A 209 7.63 -7.65 -8.11
CA TYR A 209 7.31 -8.75 -7.19
C TYR A 209 6.24 -8.29 -6.20
N TRP A 210 5.08 -8.93 -6.24
CA TRP A 210 4.03 -8.73 -5.24
C TRP A 210 4.12 -9.82 -4.17
N TYR A 211 4.01 -9.40 -2.91
CA TYR A 211 3.96 -10.31 -1.75
C TYR A 211 2.86 -9.85 -0.80
N GLY A 212 1.90 -10.72 -0.51
CA GLY A 212 0.77 -10.33 0.32
C GLY A 212 -0.26 -11.41 0.53
N SER A 213 -1.33 -11.02 1.21
CA SER A 213 -2.49 -11.79 1.62
C SER A 213 -3.57 -11.79 0.54
N GLN A 214 -4.19 -12.93 0.29
CA GLN A 214 -5.36 -13.11 -0.56
C GLN A 214 -6.49 -13.70 0.28
N LEU A 215 -7.05 -12.89 1.19
CA LEU A 215 -8.06 -13.33 2.13
C LEU A 215 -9.45 -13.23 1.54
N SER A 216 -10.15 -14.36 1.38
CA SER A 216 -11.55 -14.38 0.97
C SER A 216 -12.50 -14.11 2.15
N ILE A 217 -13.67 -13.55 1.85
CA ILE A 217 -14.75 -13.38 2.85
C ILE A 217 -15.12 -14.71 3.52
N LYS A 218 -15.09 -15.82 2.77
CA LYS A 218 -15.39 -17.16 3.28
C LYS A 218 -14.38 -17.62 4.33
N GLU A 219 -13.10 -17.38 4.08
CA GLU A 219 -12.01 -17.71 5.02
C GLU A 219 -12.03 -16.77 6.22
N ALA A 220 -12.22 -15.47 5.99
CA ALA A 220 -12.31 -14.47 7.05
C ALA A 220 -13.41 -14.84 8.06
N ARG A 221 -14.61 -15.21 7.59
CA ARG A 221 -15.72 -15.61 8.46
C ARG A 221 -15.49 -16.94 9.18
N LYS A 222 -14.74 -17.86 8.59
CA LYS A 222 -14.36 -19.10 9.26
C LYS A 222 -13.42 -18.84 10.43
N LEU A 223 -12.53 -17.86 10.31
CA LEU A 223 -11.57 -17.46 11.34
C LEU A 223 -12.20 -16.54 12.39
N ALA A 224 -13.03 -15.60 11.95
CA ALA A 224 -13.68 -14.59 12.78
C ALA A 224 -15.08 -14.28 12.21
N PRO A 225 -16.15 -14.93 12.70
CA PRO A 225 -17.49 -14.96 12.07
C PRO A 225 -18.12 -13.59 11.77
N TYR A 226 -17.79 -12.56 12.52
CA TYR A 226 -18.35 -11.21 12.40
C TYR A 226 -17.45 -10.24 11.67
N ASN A 227 -16.36 -10.72 11.03
CA ASN A 227 -15.44 -9.91 10.23
C ASN A 227 -15.68 -10.13 8.73
N ASN A 228 -15.27 -9.14 7.94
CA ASN A 228 -15.00 -9.30 6.53
C ASN A 228 -13.49 -9.47 6.30
N ALA A 229 -13.06 -9.66 5.04
CA ALA A 229 -11.64 -9.89 4.73
C ALA A 229 -10.79 -8.69 5.12
N THR A 230 -11.15 -7.49 4.68
CA THR A 230 -10.40 -6.24 4.94
C THR A 230 -10.31 -5.96 6.45
N SER A 231 -11.42 -6.07 7.19
CA SER A 231 -11.41 -5.85 8.64
C SER A 231 -10.47 -6.81 9.36
N LEU A 232 -10.42 -8.08 8.94
CA LEU A 232 -9.54 -9.06 9.56
C LEU A 232 -8.07 -8.79 9.24
N GLN A 233 -7.76 -8.37 8.01
CA GLN A 233 -6.41 -7.97 7.62
C GLN A 233 -5.92 -6.70 8.32
N VAL A 234 -6.83 -5.83 8.80
CA VAL A 234 -6.50 -4.66 9.64
C VAL A 234 -6.32 -5.07 11.11
N THR A 235 -7.19 -5.92 11.64
CA THR A 235 -7.15 -6.31 13.06
C THR A 235 -6.03 -7.27 13.39
N ALA A 236 -5.63 -8.15 12.48
CA ALA A 236 -4.55 -9.11 12.69
C ALA A 236 -3.18 -8.42 12.97
N PRO A 237 -2.71 -7.45 12.17
CA PRO A 237 -1.49 -6.71 12.49
C PRO A 237 -1.62 -5.83 13.75
N THR A 238 -2.81 -5.31 14.06
CA THR A 238 -3.05 -4.60 15.32
C THR A 238 -2.85 -5.53 16.52
N LEU A 239 -3.42 -6.74 16.47
CA LEU A 239 -3.20 -7.77 17.49
C LEU A 239 -1.70 -8.11 17.62
N SER A 240 -1.02 -8.28 16.51
CA SER A 240 0.41 -8.56 16.48
C SER A 240 1.22 -7.44 17.13
N GLY A 241 0.93 -6.18 16.83
CA GLY A 241 1.57 -5.02 17.45
C GLY A 241 1.34 -4.96 18.97
N ILE A 242 0.14 -5.27 19.43
CA ILE A 242 -0.20 -5.33 20.87
C ILE A 242 0.62 -6.44 21.55
N ILE A 243 0.67 -7.64 20.98
CA ILE A 243 1.44 -8.76 21.53
C ILE A 243 2.93 -8.38 21.59
N TRP A 244 3.48 -7.83 20.50
CA TRP A 244 4.86 -7.39 20.47
C TRP A 244 5.15 -6.34 21.53
N ALA A 245 4.26 -5.36 21.74
CA ALA A 245 4.42 -4.32 22.77
C ALA A 245 4.41 -4.90 24.20
N LEU A 246 3.55 -5.90 24.46
CA LEU A 246 3.54 -6.61 25.75
C LEU A 246 4.83 -7.41 25.98
N GLU A 247 5.40 -7.99 24.94
CA GLU A 247 6.66 -8.72 24.98
C GLU A 247 7.88 -7.77 25.10
N ASN A 248 7.73 -6.49 24.73
CA ASN A 248 8.79 -5.49 24.67
C ASN A 248 8.45 -4.17 25.41
N PRO A 249 8.04 -4.20 26.69
CA PRO A 249 7.41 -3.05 27.38
C PRO A 249 8.34 -1.84 27.58
N ASN A 250 9.64 -2.02 27.44
CA ASN A 250 10.64 -0.97 27.69
C ASN A 250 11.22 -0.33 26.42
N ARG A 251 10.62 -0.59 25.25
CA ARG A 251 11.16 -0.08 23.98
C ARG A 251 10.77 1.36 23.66
N GLY A 252 9.84 1.95 24.41
CA GLY A 252 9.39 3.32 24.21
C GLY A 252 8.51 3.45 22.95
N ILE A 253 8.69 4.52 22.17
CA ILE A 253 7.98 4.76 20.91
C ILE A 253 8.70 4.00 19.79
N VAL A 254 7.99 3.13 19.10
CA VAL A 254 8.53 2.26 18.04
C VAL A 254 7.58 2.26 16.85
N GLU A 255 8.11 2.51 15.66
CA GLU A 255 7.36 2.35 14.41
C GLU A 255 7.28 0.86 14.01
N ALA A 256 6.25 0.50 13.23
CA ALA A 256 6.06 -0.89 12.78
C ALA A 256 7.30 -1.44 12.05
N ASP A 257 7.99 -0.61 11.28
CA ASP A 257 9.21 -0.98 10.55
C ASP A 257 10.37 -1.40 11.47
N GLU A 258 10.38 -0.95 12.73
CA GLU A 258 11.43 -1.24 13.72
C GLU A 258 11.15 -2.50 14.55
N MET A 259 9.92 -3.02 14.49
CA MET A 259 9.51 -4.23 15.21
C MET A 259 10.14 -5.48 14.59
N ASP A 260 10.22 -6.56 15.38
CA ASP A 260 10.63 -7.87 14.89
C ASP A 260 9.62 -8.42 13.87
N PHE A 261 10.00 -8.40 12.59
CA PHE A 261 9.10 -8.78 11.51
C PHE A 261 8.73 -10.26 11.56
N ALA A 262 9.64 -11.14 11.98
CA ALA A 262 9.37 -12.57 12.04
C ALA A 262 8.33 -12.88 13.11
N ARG A 263 8.46 -12.28 14.30
CA ARG A 263 7.48 -12.42 15.39
C ARG A 263 6.12 -11.85 15.01
N ASN A 264 6.09 -10.67 14.39
CA ASN A 264 4.84 -10.05 13.95
C ASN A 264 4.16 -10.88 12.85
N LEU A 265 4.90 -11.41 11.89
CA LEU A 265 4.33 -12.30 10.86
C LEU A 265 3.83 -13.61 11.47
N GLU A 266 4.54 -14.21 12.42
CA GLU A 266 4.09 -15.41 13.13
C GLU A 266 2.70 -15.22 13.75
N VAL A 267 2.45 -14.07 14.36
CA VAL A 267 1.13 -13.75 14.96
C VAL A 267 0.07 -13.47 13.90
N CYS A 268 0.42 -12.73 12.83
CA CYS A 268 -0.54 -12.32 11.80
C CYS A 268 -0.94 -13.46 10.84
N MET A 269 0.02 -14.28 10.42
CA MET A 269 -0.16 -15.26 9.33
C MET A 269 -1.40 -16.15 9.47
N PRO A 270 -1.78 -16.65 10.67
CA PRO A 270 -2.99 -17.46 10.82
C PRO A 270 -4.30 -16.77 10.40
N TYR A 271 -4.31 -15.43 10.34
CA TYR A 271 -5.50 -14.61 10.04
C TYR A 271 -5.50 -14.00 8.64
N LEU A 272 -4.45 -14.21 7.85
CA LEU A 272 -4.25 -13.54 6.58
C LEU A 272 -4.66 -14.40 5.36
N GLY A 273 -5.19 -15.62 5.59
CA GLY A 273 -5.46 -16.56 4.49
C GLY A 273 -4.18 -16.94 3.73
N PRO A 274 -4.28 -17.27 2.44
CA PRO A 274 -3.11 -17.52 1.61
C PRO A 274 -2.23 -16.27 1.50
N VAL A 275 -0.97 -16.39 1.90
CA VAL A 275 0.05 -15.35 1.68
C VAL A 275 1.00 -15.86 0.59
N VAL A 276 1.03 -15.14 -0.53
CA VAL A 276 1.73 -15.58 -1.75
C VAL A 276 2.73 -14.54 -2.23
N GLY A 277 3.76 -14.99 -2.94
CA GLY A 277 4.70 -14.14 -3.65
C GLY A 277 4.66 -14.42 -5.14
N VAL A 278 4.41 -13.40 -5.97
CA VAL A 278 4.24 -13.53 -7.41
C VAL A 278 5.07 -12.51 -8.15
N TYR A 279 5.92 -12.97 -9.06
CA TYR A 279 6.66 -12.12 -9.98
C TYR A 279 5.79 -11.72 -11.18
N SER A 280 6.03 -10.53 -11.70
CA SER A 280 5.38 -10.01 -12.90
C SER A 280 6.37 -9.21 -13.74
N ASP A 281 6.23 -9.28 -15.04
CA ASP A 281 6.90 -8.42 -16.02
C ASP A 281 6.15 -7.12 -16.29
N TRP A 282 5.01 -6.92 -15.62
CA TRP A 282 4.22 -5.70 -15.72
C TRP A 282 5.04 -4.46 -15.35
N THR A 283 4.84 -3.41 -16.14
CA THR A 283 5.30 -2.05 -15.85
C THR A 283 4.17 -1.05 -16.10
N PRO A 284 4.20 0.16 -15.53
CA PRO A 284 3.19 1.17 -15.80
C PRO A 284 3.20 1.70 -17.25
N LEU A 285 4.14 1.25 -18.08
CA LEU A 285 4.21 1.60 -19.51
C LEU A 285 3.51 0.61 -20.44
N VAL A 286 3.11 -0.55 -19.92
CA VAL A 286 2.42 -1.57 -20.73
C VAL A 286 1.12 -1.02 -21.29
N ASN A 287 0.92 -1.18 -22.62
CA ASN A 287 -0.27 -0.73 -23.35
C ASN A 287 -0.60 0.77 -23.21
N ARG A 288 0.43 1.63 -23.02
CA ARG A 288 0.24 3.09 -23.01
C ARG A 288 0.16 3.65 -24.42
N GLU A 289 -0.41 4.85 -24.54
CA GLU A 289 -0.54 5.60 -25.81
C GLU A 289 -1.38 4.91 -26.89
N GLN A 290 -2.31 4.03 -26.50
CA GLN A 290 -3.20 3.36 -27.45
C GLN A 290 -4.25 4.31 -28.04
N LEU A 291 -4.68 5.31 -27.27
CA LEU A 291 -5.73 6.27 -27.67
C LEU A 291 -5.17 7.67 -27.90
N PHE A 292 -4.33 8.14 -26.98
CA PHE A 292 -3.78 9.50 -27.01
C PHE A 292 -2.31 9.48 -26.63
N PRO A 293 -1.50 10.44 -27.14
CA PRO A 293 -0.13 10.64 -26.65
C PRO A 293 -0.13 10.97 -25.15
N GLU A 294 0.84 10.42 -24.43
CA GLU A 294 1.01 10.62 -23.01
C GLU A 294 2.43 11.13 -22.70
N ASP A 295 2.57 11.98 -21.69
CA ASP A 295 3.86 12.50 -21.24
C ASP A 295 4.54 11.47 -20.31
N LEU A 296 5.33 10.55 -20.88
CA LEU A 296 5.95 9.41 -20.22
C LEU A 296 7.48 9.51 -20.16
N ASP A 297 8.08 8.96 -19.11
CA ASP A 297 9.52 8.63 -19.09
C ASP A 297 9.70 7.17 -19.54
N ARG A 298 10.14 6.97 -20.77
CA ARG A 298 10.33 5.62 -21.35
C ARG A 298 11.68 5.00 -20.98
N ASP A 299 12.61 5.82 -20.51
CA ASP A 299 13.97 5.38 -20.13
C ASP A 299 13.96 4.75 -18.73
N ASP A 300 13.02 5.15 -17.87
CA ASP A 300 12.85 4.58 -16.54
C ASP A 300 11.36 4.35 -16.23
N PRO A 301 10.84 3.12 -16.40
CA PRO A 301 9.44 2.82 -16.19
C PRO A 301 8.97 3.11 -14.76
N TRP A 302 9.87 3.09 -13.79
CA TRP A 302 9.56 3.17 -12.37
C TRP A 302 9.47 4.60 -11.81
N GLN A 303 9.46 5.61 -12.67
CA GLN A 303 9.21 7.00 -12.27
C GLN A 303 7.73 7.18 -11.88
N PHE A 304 7.46 7.91 -10.79
CA PHE A 304 6.09 8.21 -10.33
C PHE A 304 5.21 8.80 -11.44
N LYS A 305 5.78 9.62 -12.30
CA LYS A 305 5.13 10.18 -13.48
C LYS A 305 4.41 9.12 -14.34
N ASN A 306 5.02 7.94 -14.51
CA ASN A 306 4.47 6.86 -15.31
C ASN A 306 3.31 6.12 -14.62
N PHE A 307 3.30 6.07 -13.29
CA PHE A 307 2.20 5.47 -12.53
C PHE A 307 0.97 6.36 -12.48
N ARG A 308 1.16 7.67 -12.44
CA ARG A 308 0.08 8.62 -12.25
C ARG A 308 -0.95 8.55 -13.38
N VAL A 309 -2.25 8.58 -13.01
CA VAL A 309 -3.39 8.72 -13.93
C VAL A 309 -3.77 10.18 -13.96
N VAL A 310 -3.73 10.78 -15.14
CA VAL A 310 -4.06 12.22 -15.38
C VAL A 310 -5.38 12.31 -16.09
#